data_4c25ca3994943bd259d6946a50b171c6
#
_entry.id   4c25ca3994943bd259d6946a50b171c6
#
_cell.length_a   1.000
_cell.length_b   1.000
_cell.length_c   1.000
_cell.angle_alpha   90.00
_cell.angle_beta   90.00
_cell.angle_gamma   90.00
#
_symmetry.space_group_name_H-M   'P 1'
#
loop_
_entity.id
_entity.type
_entity.pdbx_description
1 polymer ?
#
loop_
_entity_poly.entity_id
_entity_poly.type
_entity_poly.pdbx_seq_one_letter_code
_entity_poly.pdbx_strand_id
1 'polypeptide(L)'
;MGINELNDQWIAAGQKVSDLNDKINMALADDSKPLDNAFKALKQDRDNAKARRDALKDQLDEARANEAVKINNGHKKPVEDHDSEKNEFAQAFKAMMKGQPIKAMVKETNTDTDTAGNGGLLVADDEQTQINTLLRQQANLQSLVTTESVKKPHGSRILDRNDDLVKFQTVEEGEKLPDLNDPKLDRMTYTVTDKGGIATVTNDQLDDSDENTMAWLTQKIAKYAGYSRSMDILAKLPKATKKATITKWDDIKDLENAMLNPALLPGSVFLTNQSGYAILSKVKDARGDYLLQQDVTNPDVYRIGGRQLIWYSDDIVPDVDGSHPLYFGNFKEFAIVFDRQSMMVSSTNIGGGAFETNSTKMRIIDRYDVEVKDPDAIVVGSFKTVANQQATTPEASGVTK
;
A
#
# COMPACT_ATOMS: atom_id res chain seq x y z
N MET A 1 42.49 -2.54 17.34
CA MET A 1 41.91 -3.12 16.12
C MET A 1 40.66 -2.30 15.75
N GLY A 2 40.55 -1.86 14.52
CA GLY A 2 39.40 -1.13 14.08
C GLY A 2 38.15 -2.03 13.90
N ILE A 3 36.95 -1.49 14.03
CA ILE A 3 35.70 -2.28 13.85
C ILE A 3 35.65 -2.98 12.49
N ASN A 4 36.13 -2.32 11.43
CA ASN A 4 36.20 -2.89 10.09
C ASN A 4 37.16 -4.10 10.03
N GLU A 5 38.33 -4.00 10.67
CA GLU A 5 39.27 -5.09 10.72
C GLU A 5 38.73 -6.30 11.51
N LEU A 6 38.03 -6.07 12.61
CA LEU A 6 37.35 -7.11 13.39
C LEU A 6 36.24 -7.78 12.58
N ASN A 7 35.48 -7.01 11.81
CA ASN A 7 34.42 -7.51 10.94
C ASN A 7 35.01 -8.43 9.83
N ASP A 8 36.10 -7.99 9.18
CA ASP A 8 36.78 -8.78 8.13
C ASP A 8 37.35 -10.10 8.67
N GLN A 9 37.92 -10.05 9.87
CA GLN A 9 38.41 -11.24 10.53
C GLN A 9 37.30 -12.21 10.97
N TRP A 10 36.16 -11.69 11.39
CA TRP A 10 34.99 -12.50 11.71
C TRP A 10 34.42 -13.19 10.46
N ILE A 11 34.34 -12.48 9.32
CA ILE A 11 33.91 -13.05 8.03
C ILE A 11 34.89 -14.17 7.59
N ALA A 12 36.19 -13.91 7.65
CA ALA A 12 37.20 -14.91 7.29
C ALA A 12 37.17 -16.17 8.20
N ALA A 13 36.90 -15.96 9.50
CA ALA A 13 36.73 -17.09 10.43
C ALA A 13 35.43 -17.87 10.12
N GLY A 14 34.35 -17.19 9.70
CA GLY A 14 33.12 -17.81 9.25
C GLY A 14 33.32 -18.70 8.01
N GLN A 15 34.04 -18.19 7.01
CA GLN A 15 34.41 -18.95 5.82
C GLN A 15 35.18 -20.26 6.16
N LYS A 16 36.16 -20.14 7.05
CA LYS A 16 36.95 -21.28 7.50
C LYS A 16 36.09 -22.36 8.19
N VAL A 17 35.07 -21.96 8.95
CA VAL A 17 34.10 -22.90 9.57
C VAL A 17 33.28 -23.60 8.48
N SER A 18 32.84 -22.87 7.45
CA SER A 18 32.10 -23.43 6.32
C SER A 18 32.95 -24.46 5.56
N ASP A 19 34.18 -24.12 5.21
CA ASP A 19 35.09 -25.02 4.49
C ASP A 19 35.38 -26.31 5.27
N LEU A 20 35.51 -26.21 6.61
CA LEU A 20 35.72 -27.39 7.47
C LEU A 20 34.44 -28.24 7.59
N ASN A 21 33.25 -27.63 7.59
CA ASN A 21 31.97 -28.37 7.55
C ASN A 21 31.83 -29.13 6.23
N ASP A 22 32.20 -28.53 5.11
CA ASP A 22 32.14 -29.19 3.81
C ASP A 22 33.09 -30.39 3.74
N LYS A 23 34.28 -30.24 4.28
CA LYS A 23 35.24 -31.38 4.40
C LYS A 23 34.71 -32.49 5.30
N ILE A 24 34.06 -32.15 6.41
CA ILE A 24 33.41 -33.11 7.29
C ILE A 24 32.26 -33.82 6.58
N ASN A 25 31.43 -33.10 5.85
CA ASN A 25 30.30 -33.65 5.09
C ASN A 25 30.82 -34.59 3.97
N MET A 26 31.88 -34.21 3.26
CA MET A 26 32.50 -35.05 2.25
C MET A 26 33.10 -36.34 2.88
N ALA A 27 33.73 -36.24 4.07
CA ALA A 27 34.24 -37.38 4.77
C ALA A 27 33.15 -38.32 5.32
N LEU A 28 31.95 -37.78 5.62
CA LEU A 28 30.80 -38.57 6.06
C LEU A 28 30.07 -39.23 4.89
N ALA A 29 30.14 -38.64 3.68
CA ALA A 29 29.53 -39.20 2.47
C ALA A 29 30.33 -40.36 1.85
N ASP A 30 31.57 -40.55 2.27
CA ASP A 30 32.44 -41.63 1.78
C ASP A 30 32.37 -42.86 2.72
N ASP A 31 31.35 -43.70 2.49
CA ASP A 31 31.09 -44.93 3.27
C ASP A 31 32.21 -45.99 3.14
N SER A 32 33.19 -45.77 2.27
CA SER A 32 34.28 -46.75 2.02
C SER A 32 35.45 -46.64 2.98
N LYS A 33 35.52 -45.58 3.81
CA LYS A 33 36.63 -45.33 4.74
C LYS A 33 36.16 -45.33 6.19
N PRO A 34 36.85 -46.07 7.09
CA PRO A 34 36.54 -45.99 8.50
C PRO A 34 36.83 -44.59 9.05
N LEU A 35 35.98 -44.11 9.95
CA LEU A 35 36.14 -42.84 10.66
C LEU A 35 37.35 -42.93 11.59
N ASP A 36 38.51 -42.50 11.11
CA ASP A 36 39.79 -42.56 11.78
C ASP A 36 40.16 -41.29 12.57
N ASN A 37 41.40 -41.21 13.03
CA ASN A 37 41.91 -40.06 13.78
C ASN A 37 41.90 -38.75 12.96
N ALA A 38 41.93 -38.83 11.63
CA ALA A 38 41.86 -37.65 10.75
C ALA A 38 40.48 -36.99 10.79
N PHE A 39 39.41 -37.78 10.88
CA PHE A 39 38.04 -37.23 11.04
C PHE A 39 37.85 -36.56 12.41
N LYS A 40 38.45 -37.14 13.48
CA LYS A 40 38.43 -36.50 14.80
C LYS A 40 39.18 -35.18 14.81
N ALA A 41 40.32 -35.11 14.11
CA ALA A 41 41.10 -33.89 13.96
C ALA A 41 40.31 -32.80 13.20
N LEU A 42 39.61 -33.13 12.09
CA LEU A 42 38.76 -32.20 11.35
C LEU A 42 37.62 -31.64 12.21
N LYS A 43 37.01 -32.49 13.05
CA LYS A 43 35.97 -32.00 14.00
C LYS A 43 36.55 -31.04 15.04
N GLN A 44 37.74 -31.37 15.58
CA GLN A 44 38.40 -30.51 16.55
C GLN A 44 38.82 -29.17 15.95
N ASP A 45 39.32 -29.19 14.72
CA ASP A 45 39.67 -27.96 13.97
C ASP A 45 38.46 -27.11 13.69
N ARG A 46 37.32 -27.72 13.32
CA ARG A 46 36.02 -26.99 13.16
C ARG A 46 35.58 -26.34 14.47
N ASP A 47 35.65 -27.08 15.58
CA ASP A 47 35.17 -26.57 16.88
C ASP A 47 36.09 -25.45 17.38
N ASN A 48 37.41 -25.54 17.13
CA ASN A 48 38.38 -24.48 17.40
C ASN A 48 38.11 -23.22 16.51
N ALA A 49 37.84 -23.44 15.22
CA ALA A 49 37.53 -22.35 14.30
C ALA A 49 36.19 -21.67 14.68
N LYS A 50 35.19 -22.44 15.13
CA LYS A 50 33.90 -21.91 15.62
C LYS A 50 34.09 -21.08 16.89
N ALA A 51 34.86 -21.57 17.86
CA ALA A 51 35.17 -20.84 19.08
C ALA A 51 35.90 -19.52 18.78
N ARG A 52 36.82 -19.51 17.81
CA ARG A 52 37.50 -18.30 17.37
C ARG A 52 36.59 -17.31 16.68
N ARG A 53 35.66 -17.77 15.82
CA ARG A 53 34.65 -16.96 15.18
C ARG A 53 33.72 -16.29 16.21
N ASP A 54 33.27 -17.07 17.20
CA ASP A 54 32.37 -16.61 18.23
C ASP A 54 33.06 -15.56 19.14
N ALA A 55 34.34 -15.78 19.52
CA ALA A 55 35.13 -14.80 20.26
C ALA A 55 35.38 -13.50 19.48
N LEU A 56 35.56 -13.57 18.14
CA LEU A 56 35.68 -12.37 17.31
C LEU A 56 34.36 -11.62 17.21
N LYS A 57 33.22 -12.34 17.21
CA LYS A 57 31.89 -11.72 17.24
C LYS A 57 31.68 -10.95 18.56
N ASP A 58 32.00 -11.56 19.68
CA ASP A 58 31.85 -10.92 20.98
C ASP A 58 32.72 -9.64 21.07
N GLN A 59 33.96 -9.68 20.57
CA GLN A 59 34.82 -8.50 20.50
C GLN A 59 34.27 -7.41 19.55
N LEU A 60 33.65 -7.79 18.43
CA LEU A 60 33.02 -6.87 17.49
C LEU A 60 31.79 -6.19 18.11
N ASP A 61 30.98 -6.98 18.82
CA ASP A 61 29.78 -6.45 19.49
C ASP A 61 30.16 -5.52 20.66
N GLU A 62 31.21 -5.86 21.40
CA GLU A 62 31.78 -5.00 22.46
C GLU A 62 32.39 -3.70 21.88
N ALA A 63 33.11 -3.79 20.77
CA ALA A 63 33.68 -2.61 20.10
C ALA A 63 32.58 -1.67 19.58
N ARG A 64 31.51 -2.22 19.02
CA ARG A 64 30.33 -1.44 18.59
C ARG A 64 29.60 -0.80 19.76
N ALA A 65 29.44 -1.53 20.87
CA ALA A 65 28.83 -0.99 22.08
C ALA A 65 29.67 0.15 22.68
N ASN A 66 31.00 -0.01 22.72
CA ASN A 66 31.93 1.01 23.20
C ASN A 66 31.96 2.25 22.30
N GLU A 67 31.80 2.09 20.99
CA GLU A 67 31.68 3.21 20.05
C GLU A 67 30.36 3.95 20.24
N ALA A 68 29.25 3.22 20.40
CA ALA A 68 27.93 3.80 20.72
C ALA A 68 27.93 4.56 22.05
N VAL A 69 28.66 4.07 23.08
CA VAL A 69 28.83 4.78 24.36
C VAL A 69 29.70 6.02 24.21
N LYS A 70 30.75 5.99 23.37
CA LYS A 70 31.58 7.18 23.06
C LYS A 70 30.78 8.23 22.32
N ILE A 71 29.91 7.86 21.39
CA ILE A 71 28.98 8.74 20.70
C ILE A 71 28.01 9.38 21.70
N ASN A 72 27.50 8.60 22.66
CA ASN A 72 26.52 9.09 23.65
C ASN A 72 27.16 9.95 24.77
N ASN A 73 28.44 9.74 25.13
CA ASN A 73 29.16 10.55 26.13
C ASN A 73 29.85 11.78 25.55
N GLY A 74 29.97 11.89 24.23
CA GLY A 74 30.50 13.08 23.54
C GLY A 74 29.54 14.27 23.46
N HIS A 75 28.28 14.12 23.84
CA HIS A 75 27.24 15.12 23.66
C HIS A 75 26.81 15.77 24.97
N LYS A 76 27.74 16.49 25.62
CA LYS A 76 27.47 17.57 26.57
C LYS A 76 27.99 18.90 26.05
N LYS A 77 27.86 19.15 24.75
CA LYS A 77 27.86 20.53 24.20
C LYS A 77 26.52 20.72 23.51
N PRO A 78 25.93 21.94 23.52
CA PRO A 78 24.72 22.19 22.75
C PRO A 78 24.97 21.76 21.30
N VAL A 79 24.03 21.06 20.74
CA VAL A 79 24.07 20.59 19.36
C VAL A 79 24.21 21.82 18.47
N GLU A 80 25.40 22.09 17.98
CA GLU A 80 25.59 22.87 16.78
C GLU A 80 25.35 21.93 15.60
N ASP A 81 24.21 22.12 14.95
CA ASP A 81 23.88 21.88 13.58
C ASP A 81 24.51 20.64 12.89
N HIS A 82 23.88 19.48 13.05
CA HIS A 82 24.00 18.39 12.07
C HIS A 82 23.21 18.65 10.75
N ASP A 83 22.55 19.79 10.62
CA ASP A 83 21.93 20.24 9.37
C ASP A 83 22.96 20.72 8.33
N SER A 84 24.21 21.02 8.73
CA SER A 84 25.21 21.52 7.79
C SER A 84 25.68 20.47 6.77
N GLU A 85 25.88 19.20 7.17
CA GLU A 85 26.34 18.15 6.25
C GLU A 85 25.23 17.69 5.27
N LYS A 86 23.99 17.67 5.74
CA LYS A 86 22.83 17.39 4.86
C LYS A 86 22.59 18.54 3.89
N ASN A 87 22.74 19.77 4.35
CA ASN A 87 22.65 20.96 3.51
C ASN A 87 23.79 21.05 2.51
N GLU A 88 25.00 20.62 2.84
CA GLU A 88 26.14 20.57 1.89
C GLU A 88 25.89 19.54 0.79
N PHE A 89 25.32 18.37 1.10
CA PHE A 89 24.96 17.38 0.10
C PHE A 89 23.79 17.86 -0.79
N ALA A 90 22.77 18.47 -0.20
CA ALA A 90 21.64 19.04 -0.95
C ALA A 90 22.11 20.20 -1.86
N GLN A 91 23.01 21.05 -1.38
CA GLN A 91 23.59 22.11 -2.19
C GLN A 91 24.54 21.59 -3.28
N ALA A 92 25.35 20.57 -3.01
CA ALA A 92 26.21 19.92 -4.01
C ALA A 92 25.38 19.22 -5.08
N PHE A 93 24.30 18.54 -4.70
CA PHE A 93 23.35 17.91 -5.63
C PHE A 93 22.61 18.96 -6.47
N LYS A 94 22.21 20.08 -5.86
CA LYS A 94 21.58 21.24 -6.50
C LYS A 94 22.53 21.92 -7.50
N ALA A 95 23.81 22.06 -7.16
CA ALA A 95 24.85 22.59 -8.04
C ALA A 95 25.11 21.65 -9.23
N MET A 96 25.10 20.34 -9.02
CA MET A 96 25.24 19.32 -10.07
C MET A 96 24.06 19.37 -11.04
N MET A 97 22.83 19.57 -10.54
CA MET A 97 21.63 19.74 -11.37
C MET A 97 21.65 21.04 -12.20
N LYS A 98 22.31 22.09 -11.70
CA LYS A 98 22.47 23.39 -12.38
C LYS A 98 23.69 23.44 -13.32
N GLY A 99 24.43 22.31 -13.46
CA GLY A 99 25.62 22.26 -14.34
C GLY A 99 26.77 23.16 -13.87
N GLN A 100 26.80 23.56 -12.60
CA GLN A 100 27.87 24.38 -12.05
C GLN A 100 28.99 23.51 -11.46
N PRO A 101 30.28 23.88 -11.62
CA PRO A 101 31.37 23.15 -11.01
C PRO A 101 31.31 23.28 -9.48
N ILE A 102 31.44 22.14 -8.79
CA ILE A 102 31.46 22.02 -7.34
C ILE A 102 32.67 22.78 -6.82
N LYS A 103 32.48 24.00 -6.32
CA LYS A 103 33.50 24.71 -5.55
C LYS A 103 33.31 24.37 -4.08
N ALA A 104 34.35 23.82 -3.45
CA ALA A 104 34.41 23.68 -2.02
C ALA A 104 34.17 25.06 -1.38
N MET A 105 33.09 25.23 -0.64
CA MET A 105 32.76 26.47 0.07
C MET A 105 33.72 26.62 1.23
N VAL A 106 34.61 27.60 1.10
CA VAL A 106 35.40 28.11 2.20
C VAL A 106 34.47 28.95 3.10
N LYS A 107 34.35 28.56 4.35
CA LYS A 107 33.68 29.35 5.40
C LYS A 107 34.42 30.68 5.55
N GLU A 108 33.83 31.77 5.11
CA GLU A 108 34.19 33.09 5.62
C GLU A 108 33.40 33.37 6.90
N THR A 109 34.07 33.22 8.01
CA THR A 109 33.65 33.78 9.31
C THR A 109 33.86 35.28 9.27
N ASN A 110 32.82 36.06 9.04
CA ASN A 110 32.88 37.49 9.30
C ASN A 110 32.57 37.73 10.77
N THR A 111 33.64 37.93 11.53
CA THR A 111 33.62 38.62 12.84
C THR A 111 33.73 40.11 12.56
N ASP A 112 32.64 40.82 12.59
CA ASP A 112 32.66 42.26 12.74
C ASP A 112 31.84 42.65 13.97
N THR A 113 32.56 42.87 15.05
CA THR A 113 32.16 43.63 16.24
C THR A 113 32.34 45.11 15.93
N ASP A 114 31.29 45.84 15.83
CA ASP A 114 31.04 47.15 16.45
C ASP A 114 29.95 47.91 15.71
N THR A 115 28.80 48.05 16.31
CA THR A 115 28.16 49.38 16.47
C THR A 115 27.00 49.23 17.46
N ALA A 116 27.15 49.89 18.57
CA ALA A 116 26.12 50.10 19.56
C ALA A 116 24.95 50.91 18.99
N GLY A 117 23.73 50.46 19.22
CA GLY A 117 22.55 51.31 19.13
C GLY A 117 21.47 50.81 18.18
N ASN A 118 20.67 49.92 18.66
CA ASN A 118 19.22 49.90 18.68
C ASN A 118 18.77 48.46 19.00
N GLY A 119 18.37 48.25 20.24
CA GLY A 119 17.66 47.04 20.65
C GLY A 119 16.29 46.95 20.00
N GLY A 120 16.27 46.71 18.69
CA GLY A 120 15.14 46.14 18.01
C GLY A 120 15.11 44.68 18.36
N LEU A 121 14.13 44.27 19.15
CA LEU A 121 13.78 42.86 19.39
C LEU A 121 13.50 42.23 18.02
N LEU A 122 14.51 41.64 17.38
CA LEU A 122 14.32 40.69 16.30
C LEU A 122 13.65 39.48 16.96
N VAL A 123 12.34 39.53 17.06
CA VAL A 123 11.56 38.32 17.13
C VAL A 123 11.84 37.65 15.78
N ALA A 124 12.72 36.68 15.76
CA ALA A 124 12.84 35.78 14.64
C ALA A 124 11.44 35.18 14.47
N ASP A 125 10.77 35.51 13.36
CA ASP A 125 9.58 34.80 12.97
C ASP A 125 9.97 33.31 12.94
N ASP A 126 9.23 32.49 13.67
CA ASP A 126 9.41 31.05 13.70
C ASP A 126 8.99 30.50 12.33
N GLU A 127 9.85 30.69 11.34
CA GLU A 127 9.68 30.13 10.02
C GLU A 127 9.97 28.64 10.07
N GLN A 128 8.94 27.86 10.39
CA GLN A 128 8.99 26.43 10.18
C GLN A 128 9.02 26.16 8.67
N THR A 129 10.21 25.90 8.14
CA THR A 129 10.43 25.47 6.75
C THR A 129 9.85 24.09 6.46
N GLN A 130 9.41 23.36 7.49
CA GLN A 130 8.77 22.04 7.33
C GLN A 130 7.34 22.16 6.82
N ILE A 131 7.05 21.49 5.70
CA ILE A 131 5.70 21.39 5.16
C ILE A 131 4.90 20.43 6.04
N ASN A 132 3.98 20.99 6.85
CA ASN A 132 3.05 20.20 7.64
C ASN A 132 1.92 19.67 6.76
N THR A 133 1.86 18.36 6.58
CA THR A 133 0.80 17.71 5.81
C THR A 133 -0.40 17.41 6.70
N LEU A 134 -1.54 18.05 6.40
CA LEU A 134 -2.78 17.75 7.11
C LEU A 134 -3.24 16.33 6.82
N LEU A 135 -3.69 15.64 7.87
CA LEU A 135 -4.21 14.29 7.74
C LEU A 135 -5.58 14.33 7.02
N ARG A 136 -5.67 13.66 5.89
CA ARG A 136 -6.89 13.46 5.10
C ARG A 136 -6.93 12.03 4.61
N GLN A 137 -8.14 11.47 4.50
CA GLN A 137 -8.33 10.13 3.97
C GLN A 137 -7.87 10.07 2.50
N GLN A 138 -7.14 9.01 2.17
CA GLN A 138 -6.68 8.75 0.80
C GLN A 138 -7.51 7.63 0.19
N ALA A 139 -7.88 7.78 -1.07
CA ALA A 139 -8.50 6.71 -1.82
C ALA A 139 -7.47 5.59 -2.06
N ASN A 140 -7.77 4.39 -1.59
CA ASN A 140 -6.95 3.20 -1.83
C ASN A 140 -7.85 2.00 -2.17
N LEU A 141 -8.67 2.17 -3.20
CA LEU A 141 -9.55 1.10 -3.69
C LEU A 141 -8.77 0.01 -4.43
N GLN A 142 -7.54 0.30 -4.87
CA GLN A 142 -6.69 -0.69 -5.52
C GLN A 142 -6.38 -1.88 -4.60
N SER A 143 -6.32 -1.68 -3.29
CA SER A 143 -6.11 -2.77 -2.32
C SER A 143 -7.28 -3.77 -2.25
N LEU A 144 -8.46 -3.36 -2.68
CA LEU A 144 -9.68 -4.18 -2.68
C LEU A 144 -9.81 -5.04 -3.94
N VAL A 145 -9.14 -4.68 -5.04
CA VAL A 145 -9.24 -5.35 -6.34
C VAL A 145 -7.98 -6.15 -6.66
N THR A 146 -8.08 -7.06 -7.63
CA THR A 146 -6.92 -7.81 -8.12
C THR A 146 -6.06 -6.95 -9.03
N THR A 147 -4.74 -6.98 -8.86
CA THR A 147 -3.78 -6.32 -9.75
C THR A 147 -2.97 -7.37 -10.50
N GLU A 148 -2.92 -7.27 -11.82
CA GLU A 148 -2.16 -8.14 -12.69
C GLU A 148 -1.13 -7.35 -13.50
N SER A 149 0.15 -7.74 -13.43
CA SER A 149 1.20 -7.12 -14.23
C SER A 149 1.21 -7.68 -15.65
N VAL A 150 1.14 -6.80 -16.65
CA VAL A 150 1.09 -7.17 -18.06
C VAL A 150 2.22 -6.54 -18.85
N LYS A 151 2.77 -7.32 -19.82
CA LYS A 151 3.88 -6.85 -20.66
C LYS A 151 3.40 -6.17 -21.96
N LYS A 152 2.22 -6.55 -22.45
CA LYS A 152 1.67 -6.03 -23.71
C LYS A 152 0.66 -4.91 -23.45
N PRO A 153 0.55 -3.91 -24.33
CA PRO A 153 -0.38 -2.80 -24.15
C PRO A 153 -1.85 -3.19 -24.33
N HIS A 154 -2.11 -4.27 -25.01
CA HIS A 154 -3.44 -4.83 -25.21
C HIS A 154 -3.40 -6.34 -25.12
N GLY A 155 -4.49 -6.93 -24.72
CA GLY A 155 -4.62 -8.38 -24.60
C GLY A 155 -6.02 -8.80 -24.22
N SER A 156 -6.20 -10.09 -24.03
CA SER A 156 -7.47 -10.65 -23.58
C SER A 156 -7.25 -11.76 -22.57
N ARG A 157 -8.28 -11.99 -21.76
CA ARG A 157 -8.40 -13.11 -20.84
C ARG A 157 -9.67 -13.87 -21.21
N ILE A 158 -9.58 -15.18 -21.23
CA ILE A 158 -10.73 -16.07 -21.40
C ILE A 158 -11.25 -16.37 -20.00
N LEU A 159 -12.54 -16.16 -19.81
CA LEU A 159 -13.24 -16.37 -18.55
C LEU A 159 -14.30 -17.44 -18.76
N ASP A 160 -14.36 -18.39 -17.86
CA ASP A 160 -15.45 -19.35 -17.72
C ASP A 160 -16.34 -18.88 -16.57
N ARG A 161 -17.59 -18.55 -16.86
CA ARG A 161 -18.53 -18.10 -15.83
C ARG A 161 -19.06 -19.21 -14.95
N ASN A 162 -18.82 -20.45 -15.35
CA ASN A 162 -19.30 -21.64 -14.64
C ASN A 162 -20.82 -21.65 -14.38
N ASP A 163 -21.57 -20.99 -15.28
CA ASP A 163 -23.04 -20.86 -15.19
C ASP A 163 -23.76 -22.04 -15.82
N ASP A 164 -23.07 -22.83 -16.63
CA ASP A 164 -23.63 -23.93 -17.43
C ASP A 164 -23.51 -25.27 -16.69
N LEU A 165 -24.03 -25.33 -15.45
CA LEU A 165 -24.07 -26.57 -14.69
C LEU A 165 -25.18 -27.47 -15.25
N VAL A 166 -24.83 -28.50 -16.04
CA VAL A 166 -25.76 -29.47 -16.60
C VAL A 166 -25.69 -30.79 -15.83
N LYS A 167 -26.82 -31.26 -15.34
CA LYS A 167 -26.91 -32.59 -14.72
C LYS A 167 -26.83 -33.67 -15.78
N PHE A 168 -25.94 -34.64 -15.60
CA PHE A 168 -25.91 -35.81 -16.45
C PHE A 168 -27.21 -36.59 -16.34
N GLN A 169 -27.73 -36.99 -17.50
CA GLN A 169 -28.93 -37.83 -17.57
C GLN A 169 -28.54 -39.29 -17.41
N THR A 170 -29.44 -40.08 -16.82
CA THR A 170 -29.26 -41.52 -16.75
C THR A 170 -29.56 -42.11 -18.15
N VAL A 171 -28.65 -42.91 -18.67
CA VAL A 171 -28.76 -43.55 -19.99
C VAL A 171 -28.74 -45.04 -19.76
N GLU A 172 -29.68 -45.75 -20.42
CA GLU A 172 -29.72 -47.20 -20.38
C GLU A 172 -28.65 -47.80 -21.28
N GLU A 173 -28.27 -49.04 -21.01
CA GLU A 173 -27.24 -49.75 -21.78
C GLU A 173 -27.67 -49.89 -23.23
N GLY A 174 -26.86 -49.36 -24.16
CA GLY A 174 -27.13 -49.38 -25.60
C GLY A 174 -27.89 -48.18 -26.15
N GLU A 175 -28.32 -47.21 -25.34
CA GLU A 175 -28.93 -45.97 -25.79
C GLU A 175 -27.90 -44.89 -26.17
N LYS A 176 -28.32 -43.98 -27.05
CA LYS A 176 -27.49 -42.84 -27.45
C LYS A 176 -27.34 -41.85 -26.28
N LEU A 177 -26.10 -41.46 -25.97
CA LEU A 177 -25.84 -40.41 -25.01
C LEU A 177 -26.48 -39.08 -25.44
N PRO A 178 -27.17 -38.37 -24.54
CA PRO A 178 -27.71 -37.06 -24.85
C PRO A 178 -26.60 -36.05 -25.08
N ASP A 179 -26.82 -35.11 -25.98
CA ASP A 179 -25.90 -34.01 -26.22
C ASP A 179 -25.94 -33.05 -25.03
N LEU A 180 -24.79 -32.69 -24.49
CA LEU A 180 -24.62 -31.65 -23.46
C LEU A 180 -24.48 -30.30 -24.16
N ASN A 181 -24.90 -29.24 -23.46
CA ASN A 181 -24.66 -27.87 -23.93
C ASN A 181 -23.16 -27.63 -24.05
N ASP A 182 -22.77 -26.94 -25.12
CA ASP A 182 -21.38 -26.50 -25.30
C ASP A 182 -20.99 -25.51 -24.21
N PRO A 183 -19.79 -25.63 -23.60
CA PRO A 183 -19.32 -24.69 -22.61
C PRO A 183 -19.14 -23.29 -23.23
N LYS A 184 -19.69 -22.27 -22.57
CA LYS A 184 -19.62 -20.88 -23.03
C LYS A 184 -18.45 -20.17 -22.32
N LEU A 185 -17.56 -19.65 -23.14
CA LEU A 185 -16.42 -18.87 -22.67
C LEU A 185 -16.61 -17.40 -23.02
N ASP A 186 -16.46 -16.55 -22.04
CA ASP A 186 -16.42 -15.10 -22.23
C ASP A 186 -15.00 -14.60 -22.45
N ARG A 187 -14.89 -13.52 -23.19
CA ARG A 187 -13.62 -12.88 -23.47
C ARG A 187 -13.58 -11.47 -22.90
N MET A 188 -12.78 -11.26 -21.87
CA MET A 188 -12.45 -9.95 -21.36
C MET A 188 -11.23 -9.39 -22.11
N THR A 189 -11.32 -8.17 -22.62
CA THR A 189 -10.22 -7.48 -23.30
C THR A 189 -9.75 -6.31 -22.46
N TYR A 190 -8.44 -6.06 -22.42
CA TYR A 190 -7.85 -4.88 -21.79
C TYR A 190 -7.03 -4.08 -22.79
N THR A 191 -7.00 -2.76 -22.61
CA THR A 191 -6.19 -1.85 -23.40
C THR A 191 -5.55 -0.82 -22.47
N VAL A 192 -4.28 -1.03 -22.16
CA VAL A 192 -3.51 -0.14 -21.29
C VAL A 192 -3.33 1.21 -21.97
N THR A 193 -3.77 2.26 -21.29
CA THR A 193 -3.64 3.64 -21.72
C THR A 193 -2.64 4.38 -20.84
N ASP A 194 -1.97 5.38 -21.44
CA ASP A 194 -1.10 6.29 -20.70
C ASP A 194 -1.96 7.33 -19.99
N LYS A 195 -1.83 7.39 -18.67
CA LYS A 195 -2.49 8.39 -17.82
C LYS A 195 -1.41 9.20 -17.14
N GLY A 196 -1.50 10.51 -17.18
CA GLY A 196 -0.44 11.29 -16.60
C GLY A 196 -0.76 12.77 -16.51
N GLY A 197 0.17 13.51 -15.94
CA GLY A 197 0.08 14.93 -15.74
C GLY A 197 1.46 15.59 -15.64
N ILE A 198 1.47 16.90 -15.65
CA ILE A 198 2.65 17.71 -15.43
C ILE A 198 2.43 18.54 -14.16
N ALA A 199 3.31 18.36 -13.18
CA ALA A 199 3.41 19.23 -12.01
C ALA A 199 4.50 20.27 -12.29
N THR A 200 4.20 21.54 -12.02
CA THR A 200 5.16 22.64 -12.16
C THR A 200 5.47 23.22 -10.79
N VAL A 201 6.75 23.39 -10.48
CA VAL A 201 7.24 24.03 -9.26
C VAL A 201 8.21 25.14 -9.69
N THR A 202 8.12 26.30 -9.09
CA THR A 202 9.05 27.40 -9.39
C THR A 202 10.42 27.10 -8.79
N ASN A 203 11.49 27.53 -9.47
CA ASN A 203 12.84 27.32 -8.97
C ASN A 203 13.07 28.10 -7.66
N ASP A 204 12.41 29.24 -7.49
CA ASP A 204 12.46 30.01 -6.26
C ASP A 204 11.93 29.20 -5.07
N GLN A 205 10.79 28.47 -5.25
CA GLN A 205 10.27 27.56 -4.21
C GLN A 205 11.21 26.39 -3.91
N LEU A 206 11.97 25.92 -4.91
CA LEU A 206 12.96 24.86 -4.72
C LEU A 206 14.25 25.41 -4.08
N ASP A 207 14.56 26.68 -4.30
CA ASP A 207 15.78 27.33 -3.78
C ASP A 207 15.59 27.81 -2.33
N ASP A 208 14.40 28.31 -2.00
CA ASP A 208 14.05 28.83 -0.67
C ASP A 208 13.61 27.75 0.31
N SER A 209 13.25 26.58 -0.17
CA SER A 209 12.83 25.45 0.67
C SER A 209 13.87 24.34 0.66
N ASP A 210 14.20 23.85 1.86
CA ASP A 210 15.07 22.71 2.09
C ASP A 210 14.54 21.41 1.47
N GLU A 211 15.32 20.33 1.56
CA GLU A 211 15.07 18.95 1.09
C GLU A 211 13.62 18.45 1.19
N ASN A 212 12.82 19.05 2.06
CA ASN A 212 11.44 18.66 2.36
C ASN A 212 10.47 18.84 1.16
N THR A 213 10.71 19.82 0.28
CA THR A 213 9.81 20.11 -0.86
C THR A 213 9.79 19.02 -1.90
N MET A 214 10.93 18.43 -2.23
CA MET A 214 11.00 17.32 -3.19
C MET A 214 10.39 16.05 -2.62
N ALA A 215 10.63 15.75 -1.33
CA ALA A 215 10.02 14.62 -0.66
C ALA A 215 8.49 14.76 -0.57
N TRP A 216 8.01 15.95 -0.19
CA TRP A 216 6.59 16.29 -0.17
C TRP A 216 5.95 16.13 -1.56
N LEU A 217 6.60 16.66 -2.61
CA LEU A 217 6.10 16.57 -3.99
C LEU A 217 5.99 15.12 -4.45
N THR A 218 7.00 14.30 -4.15
CA THR A 218 6.99 12.86 -4.47
C THR A 218 5.82 12.14 -3.78
N GLN A 219 5.59 12.42 -2.50
CA GLN A 219 4.44 11.89 -1.77
C GLN A 219 3.10 12.36 -2.36
N LYS A 220 3.03 13.63 -2.78
CA LYS A 220 1.83 14.18 -3.40
C LYS A 220 1.52 13.52 -4.74
N ILE A 221 2.53 13.24 -5.54
CA ILE A 221 2.44 12.51 -6.82
C ILE A 221 1.91 11.08 -6.57
N ALA A 222 2.45 10.37 -5.59
CA ALA A 222 1.98 9.03 -5.23
C ALA A 222 0.50 9.04 -4.80
N LYS A 223 0.06 10.07 -4.06
CA LYS A 223 -1.35 10.26 -3.70
C LYS A 223 -2.24 10.51 -4.92
N TYR A 224 -1.80 11.31 -5.88
CA TYR A 224 -2.55 11.56 -7.12
C TYR A 224 -2.70 10.30 -7.96
N ALA A 225 -1.65 9.48 -8.06
CA ALA A 225 -1.70 8.20 -8.77
C ALA A 225 -2.70 7.23 -8.09
N GLY A 226 -2.64 7.09 -6.77
CA GLY A 226 -3.58 6.27 -6.00
C GLY A 226 -5.04 6.75 -6.13
N TYR A 227 -5.26 8.06 -6.10
CA TYR A 227 -6.58 8.66 -6.31
C TYR A 227 -7.09 8.38 -7.73
N SER A 228 -6.27 8.59 -8.76
CA SER A 228 -6.63 8.33 -10.15
C SER A 228 -7.05 6.88 -10.38
N ARG A 229 -6.24 5.92 -9.88
CA ARG A 229 -6.56 4.48 -9.97
C ARG A 229 -7.87 4.15 -9.23
N SER A 230 -8.10 4.76 -8.07
CA SER A 230 -9.31 4.55 -7.28
C SER A 230 -10.56 5.09 -7.99
N MET A 231 -10.46 6.26 -8.65
CA MET A 231 -11.56 6.83 -9.44
C MET A 231 -11.92 5.94 -10.63
N ASP A 232 -10.94 5.37 -11.31
CA ASP A 232 -11.18 4.46 -12.42
C ASP A 232 -11.85 3.15 -11.96
N ILE A 233 -11.50 2.63 -10.78
CA ILE A 233 -12.16 1.48 -10.18
C ILE A 233 -13.63 1.83 -9.86
N LEU A 234 -13.87 2.99 -9.22
CA LEU A 234 -15.23 3.46 -8.91
C LEU A 234 -16.09 3.62 -10.17
N ALA A 235 -15.51 4.12 -11.25
CA ALA A 235 -16.22 4.28 -12.53
C ALA A 235 -16.67 2.93 -13.14
N LYS A 236 -16.07 1.82 -12.73
CA LYS A 236 -16.48 0.48 -13.17
C LYS A 236 -17.56 -0.15 -12.28
N LEU A 237 -17.74 0.27 -11.03
CA LEU A 237 -18.73 -0.32 -10.10
C LEU A 237 -20.17 -0.29 -10.63
N PRO A 238 -20.65 0.76 -11.30
CA PRO A 238 -22.02 0.77 -11.87
C PRO A 238 -22.27 -0.29 -12.94
N LYS A 239 -21.21 -0.94 -13.47
CA LYS A 239 -21.32 -2.06 -14.42
C LYS A 239 -21.76 -3.36 -13.79
N ALA A 240 -21.85 -3.43 -12.46
CA ALA A 240 -22.43 -4.59 -11.77
C ALA A 240 -23.86 -4.82 -12.23
N THR A 241 -24.17 -6.09 -12.46
CA THR A 241 -25.48 -6.52 -13.01
C THR A 241 -26.59 -6.35 -11.99
N LYS A 242 -26.30 -6.61 -10.71
CA LYS A 242 -27.29 -6.63 -9.64
C LYS A 242 -27.38 -5.29 -8.96
N LYS A 243 -28.61 -4.74 -8.97
CA LYS A 243 -28.92 -3.44 -8.34
C LYS A 243 -30.11 -3.58 -7.41
N ALA A 244 -30.08 -2.90 -6.27
CA ALA A 244 -31.14 -2.91 -5.28
C ALA A 244 -31.36 -1.52 -4.67
N THR A 245 -32.60 -1.22 -4.32
CA THR A 245 -32.93 -0.06 -3.51
C THR A 245 -33.13 -0.50 -2.08
N ILE A 246 -32.47 0.16 -1.14
CA ILE A 246 -32.49 -0.17 0.27
C ILE A 246 -33.39 0.83 0.99
N THR A 247 -34.36 0.35 1.72
CA THR A 247 -35.31 1.16 2.52
C THR A 247 -35.27 0.78 4.00
N LYS A 248 -34.94 -0.45 4.31
CA LYS A 248 -34.88 -1.01 5.66
C LYS A 248 -33.63 -1.89 5.82
N TRP A 249 -33.30 -2.23 7.05
CA TRP A 249 -32.13 -3.05 7.37
C TRP A 249 -32.18 -4.45 6.78
N ASP A 250 -33.36 -5.04 6.66
CA ASP A 250 -33.52 -6.36 6.07
C ASP A 250 -33.12 -6.39 4.59
N ASP A 251 -33.35 -5.30 3.85
CA ASP A 251 -32.91 -5.19 2.46
C ASP A 251 -31.38 -5.31 2.34
N ILE A 252 -30.62 -4.85 3.36
CA ILE A 252 -29.15 -5.00 3.40
C ILE A 252 -28.78 -6.47 3.60
N LYS A 253 -29.51 -7.20 4.43
CA LYS A 253 -29.30 -8.65 4.60
C LYS A 253 -29.64 -9.43 3.33
N ASP A 254 -30.62 -8.95 2.56
CA ASP A 254 -30.98 -9.56 1.28
C ASP A 254 -29.85 -9.38 0.24
N LEU A 255 -29.11 -8.26 0.26
CA LEU A 255 -27.90 -8.12 -0.56
C LEU A 255 -26.88 -9.21 -0.27
N GLU A 256 -26.68 -9.52 1.02
CA GLU A 256 -25.71 -10.54 1.45
C GLU A 256 -26.19 -11.96 1.15
N ASN A 257 -27.43 -12.27 1.51
CA ASN A 257 -27.91 -13.65 1.58
C ASN A 257 -28.64 -14.13 0.32
N ALA A 258 -29.29 -13.21 -0.39
CA ALA A 258 -30.15 -13.57 -1.53
C ALA A 258 -29.56 -13.17 -2.90
N MET A 259 -28.80 -12.06 -2.96
CA MET A 259 -28.35 -11.54 -4.23
C MET A 259 -26.96 -12.01 -4.64
N LEU A 260 -26.04 -12.21 -3.68
CA LEU A 260 -24.69 -12.64 -3.98
C LEU A 260 -24.60 -14.17 -3.98
N ASN A 261 -23.83 -14.74 -4.93
CA ASN A 261 -23.56 -16.17 -4.92
C ASN A 261 -22.74 -16.55 -3.66
N PRO A 262 -23.12 -17.60 -2.92
CA PRO A 262 -22.41 -18.04 -1.71
C PRO A 262 -20.91 -18.28 -1.91
N ALA A 263 -20.47 -18.67 -3.10
CA ALA A 263 -19.05 -18.86 -3.43
C ALA A 263 -18.24 -17.55 -3.41
N LEU A 264 -18.90 -16.40 -3.61
CA LEU A 264 -18.27 -15.07 -3.60
C LEU A 264 -18.27 -14.40 -2.22
N LEU A 265 -19.01 -14.97 -1.26
CA LEU A 265 -19.08 -14.44 0.11
C LEU A 265 -17.71 -14.39 0.83
N PRO A 266 -16.79 -15.37 0.70
CA PRO A 266 -15.47 -15.25 1.27
C PRO A 266 -14.72 -14.04 0.68
N GLY A 267 -14.24 -13.14 1.55
CA GLY A 267 -13.55 -11.92 1.12
C GLY A 267 -14.46 -10.79 0.64
N SER A 268 -15.78 -10.92 0.75
CA SER A 268 -16.71 -9.84 0.46
C SER A 268 -16.67 -8.76 1.54
N VAL A 269 -16.84 -7.51 1.12
CA VAL A 269 -16.88 -6.31 1.99
C VAL A 269 -18.00 -5.39 1.56
N PHE A 270 -18.45 -4.56 2.49
CA PHE A 270 -19.32 -3.44 2.19
C PHE A 270 -18.48 -2.18 1.95
N LEU A 271 -18.87 -1.39 0.96
CA LEU A 271 -18.25 -0.10 0.64
C LEU A 271 -19.33 0.95 0.51
N THR A 272 -19.19 2.06 1.23
CA THR A 272 -20.14 3.19 1.19
C THR A 272 -19.38 4.52 1.32
N ASN A 273 -20.11 5.62 1.24
CA ASN A 273 -19.60 6.96 1.51
C ASN A 273 -19.83 7.38 2.96
N GLN A 274 -19.25 8.51 3.37
CA GLN A 274 -19.33 9.02 4.75
C GLN A 274 -20.77 9.37 5.14
N SER A 275 -21.54 9.99 4.26
CA SER A 275 -22.94 10.32 4.49
C SER A 275 -23.80 9.06 4.63
N GLY A 276 -23.57 8.04 3.80
CA GLY A 276 -24.22 6.75 3.92
C GLY A 276 -23.86 6.03 5.21
N TYR A 277 -22.57 6.03 5.60
CA TYR A 277 -22.15 5.50 6.89
C TYR A 277 -22.85 6.21 8.05
N ALA A 278 -22.98 7.54 8.03
CA ALA A 278 -23.65 8.32 9.06
C ALA A 278 -25.15 7.95 9.23
N ILE A 279 -25.81 7.54 8.14
CA ILE A 279 -27.20 7.04 8.20
C ILE A 279 -27.21 5.62 8.76
N LEU A 280 -26.38 4.71 8.23
CA LEU A 280 -26.34 3.32 8.68
C LEU A 280 -25.98 3.17 10.17
N SER A 281 -25.10 4.03 10.67
CA SER A 281 -24.68 4.03 12.08
C SER A 281 -25.79 4.42 13.05
N LYS A 282 -26.85 5.09 12.58
CA LYS A 282 -27.98 5.53 13.40
C LYS A 282 -29.15 4.56 13.39
N VAL A 283 -29.13 3.54 12.55
CA VAL A 283 -30.23 2.56 12.47
C VAL A 283 -30.29 1.73 13.74
N LYS A 284 -31.47 1.64 14.31
CA LYS A 284 -31.74 0.95 15.58
C LYS A 284 -32.66 -0.24 15.38
N ASP A 285 -32.48 -1.23 16.25
CA ASP A 285 -33.39 -2.34 16.38
C ASP A 285 -34.68 -1.96 17.15
N ALA A 286 -35.58 -2.91 17.32
CA ALA A 286 -36.82 -2.74 18.07
C ALA A 286 -36.63 -2.46 19.58
N ARG A 287 -35.43 -2.68 20.12
CA ARG A 287 -35.06 -2.42 21.52
C ARG A 287 -34.39 -1.06 21.71
N GLY A 288 -34.00 -0.41 20.62
CA GLY A 288 -33.28 0.85 20.62
C GLY A 288 -31.76 0.72 20.50
N ASP A 289 -31.23 -0.51 20.34
CA ASP A 289 -29.81 -0.77 20.15
C ASP A 289 -29.40 -0.52 18.73
N TYR A 290 -28.16 -0.06 18.52
CA TYR A 290 -27.63 0.16 17.17
C TYR A 290 -27.34 -1.16 16.46
N LEU A 291 -27.78 -1.26 15.21
CA LEU A 291 -27.62 -2.48 14.40
C LEU A 291 -26.22 -2.61 13.80
N LEU A 292 -25.51 -1.50 13.60
CA LEU A 292 -24.14 -1.51 13.11
C LEU A 292 -23.21 -1.98 14.23
N GLN A 293 -22.51 -3.09 14.01
CA GLN A 293 -21.65 -3.73 15.01
C GLN A 293 -20.21 -3.23 14.86
N GLN A 294 -19.58 -2.92 15.99
CA GLN A 294 -18.14 -2.71 16.06
C GLN A 294 -17.41 -4.06 16.17
N ASP A 295 -16.24 -4.16 15.56
CA ASP A 295 -15.38 -5.32 15.74
C ASP A 295 -14.84 -5.35 17.17
N VAL A 296 -14.96 -6.49 17.83
CA VAL A 296 -14.52 -6.66 19.23
C VAL A 296 -13.00 -6.50 19.37
N THR A 297 -12.25 -6.85 18.32
CA THR A 297 -10.79 -6.79 18.31
C THR A 297 -10.27 -5.41 17.89
N ASN A 298 -10.94 -4.78 16.90
CA ASN A 298 -10.56 -3.48 16.35
C ASN A 298 -11.77 -2.53 16.38
N PRO A 299 -11.93 -1.69 17.41
CA PRO A 299 -13.09 -0.80 17.57
C PRO A 299 -13.32 0.18 16.41
N ASP A 300 -12.28 0.49 15.64
CA ASP A 300 -12.37 1.38 14.47
C ASP A 300 -12.99 0.70 13.24
N VAL A 301 -13.16 -0.63 13.27
CA VAL A 301 -13.73 -1.42 12.19
C VAL A 301 -15.18 -1.73 12.47
N TYR A 302 -16.06 -1.35 11.57
CA TYR A 302 -17.48 -1.66 11.65
C TYR A 302 -17.83 -2.85 10.77
N ARG A 303 -18.82 -3.64 11.19
CA ARG A 303 -19.28 -4.84 10.49
C ARG A 303 -20.80 -4.87 10.33
N ILE A 304 -21.24 -5.36 9.20
CA ILE A 304 -22.63 -5.69 8.90
C ILE A 304 -22.68 -7.18 8.62
N GLY A 305 -23.47 -7.96 9.38
CA GLY A 305 -23.55 -9.41 9.17
C GLY A 305 -22.21 -10.15 9.28
N GLY A 306 -21.24 -9.60 10.05
CA GLY A 306 -19.89 -10.17 10.16
C GLY A 306 -18.92 -9.71 9.05
N ARG A 307 -19.38 -8.99 8.04
CA ARG A 307 -18.57 -8.44 6.94
C ARG A 307 -18.11 -7.03 7.26
N GLN A 308 -16.88 -6.71 6.86
CA GLN A 308 -16.30 -5.39 7.09
C GLN A 308 -17.04 -4.32 6.27
N LEU A 309 -17.35 -3.19 6.90
CA LEU A 309 -17.84 -1.98 6.26
C LEU A 309 -16.68 -1.00 6.08
N ILE A 310 -16.37 -0.67 4.84
CA ILE A 310 -15.38 0.34 4.47
C ILE A 310 -16.14 1.57 4.02
N TRP A 311 -15.71 2.74 4.46
CA TRP A 311 -16.32 4.00 4.06
C TRP A 311 -15.24 5.03 3.71
N TYR A 312 -15.54 5.81 2.68
CA TYR A 312 -14.70 6.89 2.21
C TYR A 312 -15.45 8.22 2.30
N SER A 313 -14.71 9.33 2.26
CA SER A 313 -15.33 10.66 2.20
C SER A 313 -16.19 10.79 0.95
N ASP A 314 -17.21 11.66 1.02
CA ASP A 314 -18.15 11.90 -0.08
C ASP A 314 -17.43 12.48 -1.33
N ASP A 315 -16.26 13.12 -1.14
CA ASP A 315 -15.41 13.58 -2.25
C ASP A 315 -14.79 12.42 -3.05
N ILE A 316 -14.56 11.26 -2.40
CA ILE A 316 -13.99 10.07 -3.02
C ILE A 316 -15.10 9.20 -3.60
N VAL A 317 -16.14 8.94 -2.82
CA VAL A 317 -17.31 8.15 -3.25
C VAL A 317 -18.54 9.06 -3.23
N PRO A 318 -18.83 9.76 -4.34
CA PRO A 318 -19.95 10.69 -4.42
C PRO A 318 -21.29 9.97 -4.39
N ASP A 319 -22.32 10.69 -4.00
CA ASP A 319 -23.71 10.26 -4.13
C ASP A 319 -24.09 10.06 -5.59
N VAL A 320 -24.91 9.06 -5.84
CA VAL A 320 -25.45 8.75 -7.17
C VAL A 320 -26.94 9.09 -7.18
N ASP A 321 -27.36 9.99 -8.04
CA ASP A 321 -28.77 10.44 -8.18
C ASP A 321 -29.41 10.88 -6.84
N GLY A 322 -28.61 11.54 -5.98
CA GLY A 322 -29.07 11.99 -4.67
C GLY A 322 -29.37 10.86 -3.68
N SER A 323 -28.78 9.70 -3.91
CA SER A 323 -28.83 8.52 -3.03
C SER A 323 -27.43 8.09 -2.67
N HIS A 324 -27.25 7.60 -1.44
CA HIS A 324 -25.97 7.07 -0.97
C HIS A 324 -25.74 5.68 -1.53
N PRO A 325 -24.57 5.40 -2.12
CA PRO A 325 -24.27 4.08 -2.64
C PRO A 325 -23.86 3.12 -1.50
N LEU A 326 -24.26 1.86 -1.63
CA LEU A 326 -23.78 0.76 -0.82
C LEU A 326 -23.38 -0.40 -1.73
N TYR A 327 -22.10 -0.55 -1.97
CA TYR A 327 -21.56 -1.66 -2.74
C TYR A 327 -21.28 -2.83 -1.81
N PHE A 328 -21.74 -4.01 -2.19
CA PHE A 328 -21.47 -5.24 -1.44
C PHE A 328 -20.98 -6.34 -2.37
N GLY A 329 -19.91 -7.01 -2.01
CA GLY A 329 -19.42 -8.18 -2.73
C GLY A 329 -17.91 -8.37 -2.65
N ASN A 330 -17.41 -9.27 -3.50
CA ASN A 330 -16.00 -9.58 -3.62
C ASN A 330 -15.35 -8.72 -4.71
N PHE A 331 -14.75 -7.62 -4.32
CA PHE A 331 -14.11 -6.68 -5.24
C PHE A 331 -12.93 -7.29 -6.00
N LYS A 332 -12.23 -8.28 -5.40
CA LYS A 332 -11.11 -8.97 -6.06
C LYS A 332 -11.55 -9.79 -7.26
N GLU A 333 -12.75 -10.37 -7.18
CA GLU A 333 -13.34 -11.11 -8.29
C GLU A 333 -14.05 -10.19 -9.28
N PHE A 334 -14.54 -9.03 -8.82
CA PHE A 334 -15.26 -8.08 -9.66
C PHE A 334 -14.35 -7.42 -10.71
N ALA A 335 -13.19 -6.88 -10.31
CA ALA A 335 -12.36 -6.08 -11.20
C ALA A 335 -10.88 -6.43 -11.11
N ILE A 336 -10.20 -6.26 -12.24
CA ILE A 336 -8.75 -6.42 -12.37
C ILE A 336 -8.15 -5.11 -12.85
N VAL A 337 -7.10 -4.68 -12.17
CA VAL A 337 -6.21 -3.60 -12.62
C VAL A 337 -5.05 -4.24 -13.38
N PHE A 338 -4.99 -3.99 -14.68
CA PHE A 338 -3.88 -4.40 -15.53
C PHE A 338 -2.79 -3.34 -15.49
N ASP A 339 -1.71 -3.63 -14.77
CA ASP A 339 -0.58 -2.71 -14.59
C ASP A 339 0.56 -3.13 -15.54
N ARG A 340 0.94 -2.24 -16.47
CA ARG A 340 1.97 -2.56 -17.45
C ARG A 340 3.36 -2.22 -16.98
N GLN A 341 3.51 -1.14 -16.25
CA GLN A 341 4.81 -0.61 -15.86
C GLN A 341 4.67 0.24 -14.60
N SER A 342 5.71 0.25 -13.76
CA SER A 342 5.79 1.20 -12.65
C SER A 342 5.64 2.63 -13.16
N MET A 343 5.01 3.48 -12.37
CA MET A 343 4.85 4.90 -12.65
C MET A 343 6.19 5.54 -12.99
N MET A 344 6.24 6.25 -14.12
CA MET A 344 7.43 6.98 -14.57
C MET A 344 7.31 8.45 -14.17
N VAL A 345 8.32 8.95 -13.47
CA VAL A 345 8.48 10.37 -13.14
C VAL A 345 9.73 10.88 -13.84
N SER A 346 9.59 11.98 -14.57
CA SER A 346 10.71 12.64 -15.28
C SER A 346 10.63 14.15 -15.01
N SER A 347 11.75 14.77 -14.67
CA SER A 347 11.83 16.21 -14.42
C SER A 347 12.63 16.91 -15.52
N THR A 348 12.29 18.17 -15.80
CA THR A 348 13.02 19.05 -16.70
C THR A 348 12.92 20.51 -16.26
N ASN A 349 14.02 21.24 -16.39
CA ASN A 349 14.11 22.68 -16.15
C ASN A 349 14.29 23.48 -17.44
N ILE A 350 14.40 22.82 -18.60
CA ILE A 350 14.69 23.45 -19.88
C ILE A 350 13.49 23.33 -20.83
N GLY A 351 12.79 22.19 -20.83
CA GLY A 351 11.73 21.89 -21.76
C GLY A 351 10.34 22.38 -21.35
N GLY A 352 9.43 22.51 -22.34
CA GLY A 352 8.00 22.79 -22.11
C GLY A 352 7.68 24.17 -21.50
N GLY A 353 8.49 25.19 -21.78
CA GLY A 353 8.34 26.55 -21.22
C GLY A 353 8.85 26.70 -19.79
N ALA A 354 9.56 25.70 -19.24
CA ALA A 354 10.15 25.78 -17.91
C ALA A 354 11.26 26.83 -17.83
N PHE A 355 12.01 26.97 -18.92
CA PHE A 355 13.07 27.98 -19.03
C PHE A 355 12.51 29.43 -18.96
N GLU A 356 11.37 29.66 -19.64
CA GLU A 356 10.74 31.00 -19.69
C GLU A 356 10.10 31.39 -18.35
N THR A 357 9.67 30.42 -17.56
CA THR A 357 8.93 30.65 -16.29
C THR A 357 9.80 30.41 -15.04
N ASN A 358 11.13 30.27 -15.19
CA ASN A 358 12.03 29.90 -14.09
C ASN A 358 11.45 28.78 -13.20
N SER A 359 11.07 27.65 -13.82
CA SER A 359 10.38 26.56 -13.16
C SER A 359 10.95 25.19 -13.51
N THR A 360 10.76 24.23 -12.63
CA THR A 360 11.01 22.81 -12.88
C THR A 360 9.70 22.09 -13.11
N LYS A 361 9.56 21.41 -14.23
CA LYS A 361 8.39 20.63 -14.60
C LYS A 361 8.65 19.15 -14.41
N MET A 362 7.73 18.49 -13.71
CA MET A 362 7.75 17.06 -13.49
C MET A 362 6.62 16.40 -14.28
N ARG A 363 6.97 15.54 -15.22
CA ARG A 363 6.03 14.73 -16.00
C ARG A 363 5.86 13.39 -15.29
N ILE A 364 4.60 13.04 -15.04
CA ILE A 364 4.19 11.78 -14.43
C ILE A 364 3.42 11.00 -15.48
N ILE A 365 3.77 9.75 -15.69
CA ILE A 365 3.05 8.81 -16.57
C ILE A 365 2.83 7.52 -15.81
N ASP A 366 1.56 7.12 -15.73
CA ASP A 366 1.11 5.84 -15.19
C ASP A 366 0.41 5.05 -16.30
N ARG A 367 0.69 3.73 -16.39
CA ARG A 367 0.24 2.88 -17.49
C ARG A 367 -0.55 1.70 -16.99
N TYR A 368 -1.85 1.85 -16.94
CA TYR A 368 -2.75 0.81 -16.47
C TYR A 368 -4.10 0.84 -17.19
N ASP A 369 -4.86 -0.21 -16.99
CA ASP A 369 -6.27 -0.30 -17.37
C ASP A 369 -7.04 -1.00 -16.26
N VAL A 370 -8.32 -0.70 -16.13
CA VAL A 370 -9.21 -1.34 -15.15
C VAL A 370 -10.36 -1.97 -15.91
N GLU A 371 -10.50 -3.30 -15.78
CA GLU A 371 -11.60 -4.02 -16.42
C GLU A 371 -12.39 -4.87 -15.44
N VAL A 372 -13.67 -5.03 -15.75
CA VAL A 372 -14.59 -5.86 -14.96
C VAL A 372 -14.39 -7.31 -15.36
N LYS A 373 -14.05 -8.17 -14.39
CA LYS A 373 -13.89 -9.60 -14.57
C LYS A 373 -15.23 -10.32 -14.43
N ASP A 374 -15.94 -10.08 -13.33
CA ASP A 374 -17.23 -10.68 -13.05
C ASP A 374 -18.22 -9.63 -12.56
N PRO A 375 -19.17 -9.19 -13.41
CA PRO A 375 -20.16 -8.18 -13.03
C PRO A 375 -21.16 -8.66 -11.96
N ASP A 376 -21.26 -9.96 -11.71
CA ASP A 376 -22.14 -10.55 -10.70
C ASP A 376 -21.47 -10.68 -9.32
N ALA A 377 -20.16 -10.39 -9.23
CA ALA A 377 -19.39 -10.46 -7.98
C ALA A 377 -19.69 -9.34 -7.00
N ILE A 378 -20.36 -8.27 -7.45
CA ILE A 378 -20.79 -7.14 -6.62
C ILE A 378 -22.27 -6.85 -6.85
N VAL A 379 -22.94 -6.43 -5.77
CA VAL A 379 -24.30 -5.87 -5.78
C VAL A 379 -24.22 -4.38 -5.47
N VAL A 380 -24.92 -3.57 -6.24
CA VAL A 380 -25.01 -2.11 -6.04
C VAL A 380 -26.33 -1.79 -5.35
N GLY A 381 -26.24 -1.46 -4.07
CA GLY A 381 -27.36 -0.90 -3.31
C GLY A 381 -27.37 0.63 -3.37
N SER A 382 -28.55 1.22 -3.29
CA SER A 382 -28.72 2.66 -3.15
C SER A 382 -29.79 2.98 -2.10
N PHE A 383 -29.56 3.98 -1.27
CA PHE A 383 -30.50 4.40 -0.23
C PHE A 383 -30.43 5.91 0.02
N LYS A 384 -31.55 6.49 0.45
CA LYS A 384 -31.60 7.85 0.99
C LYS A 384 -31.69 7.86 2.49
N THR A 385 -32.51 6.97 3.02
CA THR A 385 -32.71 6.74 4.45
C THR A 385 -32.95 5.26 4.66
N VAL A 386 -32.57 4.75 5.83
CA VAL A 386 -32.86 3.38 6.24
C VAL A 386 -33.74 3.42 7.48
N ALA A 387 -34.90 2.79 7.42
CA ALA A 387 -35.84 2.78 8.52
C ALA A 387 -35.31 1.91 9.68
N ASN A 388 -35.59 2.36 10.91
CA ASN A 388 -35.38 1.54 12.11
C ASN A 388 -36.24 0.28 12.06
N GLN A 389 -35.78 -0.80 12.65
CA GLN A 389 -36.62 -2.00 12.83
C GLN A 389 -37.74 -1.69 13.81
N GLN A 390 -38.99 -1.97 13.42
CA GLN A 390 -40.14 -1.85 14.30
C GLN A 390 -40.34 -3.17 15.06
N ALA A 391 -40.76 -3.08 16.31
CA ALA A 391 -41.24 -4.26 17.05
C ALA A 391 -42.44 -4.83 16.30
N THR A 392 -42.35 -6.05 15.84
CA THR A 392 -43.52 -6.77 15.32
C THR A 392 -44.44 -7.04 16.51
N THR A 393 -45.47 -6.23 16.70
CA THR A 393 -46.54 -6.58 17.63
C THR A 393 -47.19 -7.84 17.05
N PRO A 394 -47.22 -8.98 17.77
CA PRO A 394 -47.93 -10.15 17.28
C PRO A 394 -49.39 -9.71 17.08
N GLU A 395 -49.92 -9.83 15.87
CA GLU A 395 -51.35 -9.69 15.65
C GLU A 395 -52.05 -10.64 16.64
N ALA A 396 -52.81 -10.07 17.57
CA ALA A 396 -53.66 -10.84 18.44
C ALA A 396 -54.60 -11.63 17.52
N SER A 397 -54.31 -12.94 17.39
CA SER A 397 -55.22 -13.87 16.73
C SER A 397 -56.55 -13.75 17.46
N GLY A 398 -57.51 -13.07 16.82
CA GLY A 398 -58.85 -12.92 17.33
C GLY A 398 -59.47 -14.32 17.49
N VAL A 399 -59.50 -14.79 18.71
CA VAL A 399 -60.34 -15.91 19.10
C VAL A 399 -61.79 -15.37 19.09
N THR A 400 -62.45 -15.54 17.98
CA THR A 400 -63.91 -15.42 17.90
C THR A 400 -64.51 -16.59 18.66
N LYS A 401 -65.20 -16.27 19.74
CA LYS A 401 -66.05 -17.20 20.45
C LYS A 401 -67.30 -17.52 19.64
#